data_fc4e8a5db6cade5a9a2b42ef1032f086
#
_entry.id   fc4e8a5db6cade5a9a2b42ef1032f086
#
_cell.length_a   1.000
_cell.length_b   1.000
_cell.length_c   1.000
_cell.angle_alpha   90.00
_cell.angle_beta   90.00
_cell.angle_gamma   90.00
#
_symmetry.space_group_name_H-M   'P 1'
#
loop_
_entity.id
_entity.type
_entity.pdbx_description
1 polymer ?
#
loop_
_entity_poly.entity_id
_entity_poly.type
_entity_poly.pdbx_seq_one_letter_code
_entity_poly.pdbx_strand_id
1 'polypeptide(L)'
;MTLQSFGVIGLAVMGENIALNVERNGFPIAVYNRSREKTDAFMAYRAQGRNVKAAFSLEQFVASLERPRKILVMVQAGKPVDAVIQQLKPLLQEGDIIIDGGNSWFEDTERRTQELEPTGLRYIGMGVSGGEEGALNGPSLMPGGTKSSYEYLSPIFNKIAAQVDDGPCVTYIGPGGSGHYVKMVHNGIEYGDMQLIAEAYDLLKNVAGLNAAQLHEVFSQWNTTDELNSFLIEITANIFPYVDPETKIPLVDLIVDAAGQKGTGRWTVQTALELGVAIPTITAAVNARILSSIRDERIAASKIITGPNAKYGGDIGAFVNMVRDALYCSKICSYAQGMALLSTASKTYNWELNLGEMARIWKGGCIIRAGFLNKIKKAFDENPALPNLLLAPEFKQTILDRQAAWREVIVTAAKLGIPVPAFSASLDYFDSYRRDRLPQNLTQAQRDYFGAHTYKRTDKEGTFHTEWVPIAEAKK
;
A
#
# COMPACT_ATOMS: atom_id res chain seq x y z
N MET A 1 -4.01 36.79 -22.84
CA MET A 1 -3.10 35.91 -22.06
C MET A 1 -3.43 34.49 -22.42
N THR A 2 -2.43 33.65 -22.68
CA THR A 2 -2.64 32.24 -22.99
C THR A 2 -3.14 31.51 -21.74
N LEU A 3 -4.27 30.79 -21.86
CA LEU A 3 -4.81 29.96 -20.78
C LEU A 3 -3.95 28.70 -20.58
N GLN A 4 -3.97 28.19 -19.38
CA GLN A 4 -3.19 26.99 -19.00
C GLN A 4 -4.10 25.76 -19.08
N SER A 5 -3.56 24.65 -19.55
CA SER A 5 -4.33 23.42 -19.77
C SER A 5 -4.56 22.59 -18.51
N PHE A 6 -3.79 22.85 -17.45
CA PHE A 6 -3.87 22.10 -16.18
C PHE A 6 -3.56 23.00 -15.00
N GLY A 7 -4.13 22.74 -13.84
CA GLY A 7 -3.89 23.49 -12.61
C GLY A 7 -3.51 22.59 -11.44
N VAL A 8 -2.56 23.02 -10.62
CA VAL A 8 -2.20 22.34 -9.36
C VAL A 8 -2.36 23.26 -8.16
N ILE A 9 -3.11 22.80 -7.17
CA ILE A 9 -3.27 23.45 -5.87
C ILE A 9 -2.50 22.63 -4.82
N GLY A 10 -1.59 23.29 -4.11
CA GLY A 10 -0.77 22.71 -3.06
C GLY A 10 0.65 22.40 -3.57
N LEU A 11 1.60 23.24 -3.17
CA LEU A 11 3.02 23.15 -3.50
C LEU A 11 3.81 22.64 -2.30
N ALA A 12 3.53 21.40 -1.90
CA ALA A 12 4.42 20.56 -1.11
C ALA A 12 5.16 19.61 -2.05
N VAL A 13 6.05 18.76 -1.52
CA VAL A 13 6.94 17.88 -2.30
C VAL A 13 6.22 17.19 -3.48
N MET A 14 5.08 16.56 -3.26
CA MET A 14 4.33 15.87 -4.32
C MET A 14 3.74 16.83 -5.35
N GLY A 15 3.12 17.92 -4.90
CA GLY A 15 2.47 18.88 -5.79
C GLY A 15 3.45 19.61 -6.70
N GLU A 16 4.62 20.03 -6.18
CA GLU A 16 5.69 20.65 -6.98
C GLU A 16 6.20 19.68 -8.05
N ASN A 17 6.47 18.42 -7.66
CA ASN A 17 7.01 17.42 -8.58
C ASN A 17 6.01 17.04 -9.68
N ILE A 18 4.73 16.87 -9.35
CA ILE A 18 3.70 16.63 -10.38
C ILE A 18 3.54 17.85 -11.29
N ALA A 19 3.56 19.07 -10.75
CA ALA A 19 3.49 20.28 -11.57
C ALA A 19 4.63 20.34 -12.61
N LEU A 20 5.85 20.05 -12.19
CA LEU A 20 7.01 19.99 -13.08
C LEU A 20 6.92 18.83 -14.09
N ASN A 21 6.35 17.70 -13.68
CA ASN A 21 6.13 16.56 -14.57
C ASN A 21 5.11 16.90 -15.67
N VAL A 22 3.97 17.51 -15.31
CA VAL A 22 2.94 17.95 -16.26
C VAL A 22 3.52 18.95 -17.26
N GLU A 23 4.23 19.97 -16.77
CA GLU A 23 4.87 21.00 -17.63
C GLU A 23 5.90 20.38 -18.58
N ARG A 24 6.79 19.51 -18.07
CA ARG A 24 7.83 18.84 -18.87
C ARG A 24 7.24 17.97 -19.98
N ASN A 25 6.04 17.44 -19.79
CA ASN A 25 5.31 16.67 -20.81
C ASN A 25 4.53 17.54 -21.81
N GLY A 26 4.77 18.86 -21.80
CA GLY A 26 4.26 19.80 -22.81
C GLY A 26 2.89 20.38 -22.50
N PHE A 27 2.41 20.27 -21.27
CA PHE A 27 1.14 20.86 -20.84
C PHE A 27 1.40 22.16 -20.06
N PRO A 28 0.97 23.32 -20.58
CA PRO A 28 1.03 24.59 -19.84
C PRO A 28 0.26 24.49 -18.54
N ILE A 29 0.85 24.92 -17.42
CA ILE A 29 0.29 24.69 -16.09
C ILE A 29 0.18 25.99 -15.27
N ALA A 30 -0.92 26.10 -14.51
CA ALA A 30 -1.06 27.09 -13.45
C ALA A 30 -0.84 26.42 -12.08
N VAL A 31 -0.22 27.15 -11.15
CA VAL A 31 0.01 26.69 -9.80
C VAL A 31 -0.48 27.72 -8.78
N TYR A 32 -1.02 27.18 -7.69
CA TYR A 32 -1.48 27.97 -6.54
C TYR A 32 -1.16 27.27 -5.22
N ASN A 33 -0.71 28.01 -4.26
CA ASN A 33 -0.59 27.55 -2.88
C ASN A 33 -1.12 28.62 -1.90
N ARG A 34 -1.78 28.19 -0.82
CA ARG A 34 -2.34 29.10 0.19
C ARG A 34 -1.28 30.04 0.79
N SER A 35 -0.06 29.52 1.02
CA SER A 35 1.08 30.34 1.43
C SER A 35 1.76 30.88 0.18
N ARG A 36 1.78 32.18 0.02
CA ARG A 36 2.39 32.91 -1.08
C ARG A 36 3.88 32.60 -1.19
N GLU A 37 4.56 32.54 -0.05
CA GLU A 37 6.02 32.31 0.03
C GLU A 37 6.41 30.99 -0.63
N LYS A 38 5.56 29.94 -0.53
CA LYS A 38 5.80 28.67 -1.21
C LYS A 38 5.67 28.81 -2.73
N THR A 39 4.69 29.56 -3.20
CA THR A 39 4.55 29.83 -4.65
C THR A 39 5.75 30.62 -5.16
N ASP A 40 6.16 31.67 -4.44
CA ASP A 40 7.32 32.49 -4.81
C ASP A 40 8.61 31.65 -4.84
N ALA A 41 8.84 30.81 -3.82
CA ALA A 41 9.99 29.92 -3.76
C ALA A 41 9.99 28.89 -4.90
N PHE A 42 8.86 28.24 -5.16
CA PHE A 42 8.73 27.31 -6.28
C PHE A 42 9.07 27.96 -7.63
N MET A 43 8.54 29.15 -7.87
CA MET A 43 8.78 29.91 -9.11
C MET A 43 10.24 30.37 -9.24
N ALA A 44 10.87 30.80 -8.14
CA ALA A 44 12.24 31.29 -8.13
C ALA A 44 13.28 30.18 -8.33
N TYR A 45 13.04 28.98 -7.77
CA TYR A 45 14.07 27.93 -7.73
C TYR A 45 13.78 26.77 -8.67
N ARG A 46 12.54 26.21 -8.66
CA ARG A 46 12.24 24.96 -9.37
C ARG A 46 11.57 25.17 -10.73
N ALA A 47 10.77 26.22 -10.86
CA ALA A 47 10.01 26.54 -12.06
C ALA A 47 10.66 27.67 -12.91
N GLN A 48 11.86 28.15 -12.55
CA GLN A 48 12.54 29.20 -13.29
C GLN A 48 12.75 28.80 -14.76
N GLY A 49 12.30 29.68 -15.67
CA GLY A 49 12.41 29.45 -17.13
C GLY A 49 11.44 28.41 -17.71
N ARG A 50 10.53 27.87 -16.91
CA ARG A 50 9.51 26.89 -17.34
C ARG A 50 8.17 27.55 -17.69
N ASN A 51 7.34 26.82 -18.44
CA ASN A 51 6.00 27.30 -18.80
C ASN A 51 4.98 27.05 -17.65
N VAL A 52 5.27 27.66 -16.50
CA VAL A 52 4.45 27.61 -15.30
C VAL A 52 3.92 29.01 -14.96
N LYS A 53 2.62 29.14 -14.76
CA LYS A 53 1.97 30.38 -14.37
C LYS A 53 1.62 30.37 -12.87
N ALA A 54 2.23 31.22 -12.09
CA ALA A 54 1.88 31.42 -10.71
C ALA A 54 0.56 32.20 -10.58
N ALA A 55 -0.27 31.78 -9.62
CA ALA A 55 -1.44 32.52 -9.17
C ALA A 55 -1.34 32.76 -7.66
N PHE A 56 -1.83 33.91 -7.19
CA PHE A 56 -1.73 34.34 -5.80
C PHE A 56 -3.11 34.46 -5.13
N SER A 57 -4.19 34.17 -5.88
CA SER A 57 -5.53 33.94 -5.38
C SER A 57 -6.21 32.81 -6.17
N LEU A 58 -7.26 32.20 -5.59
CA LEU A 58 -8.02 31.16 -6.30
C LEU A 58 -8.74 31.71 -7.53
N GLU A 59 -9.22 32.96 -7.48
CA GLU A 59 -9.84 33.61 -8.61
C GLU A 59 -8.86 33.77 -9.77
N GLN A 60 -7.64 34.25 -9.50
CA GLN A 60 -6.58 34.39 -10.52
C GLN A 60 -6.21 33.00 -11.08
N PHE A 61 -6.11 31.98 -10.20
CA PHE A 61 -5.80 30.61 -10.58
C PHE A 61 -6.86 30.06 -11.54
N VAL A 62 -8.13 30.07 -11.14
CA VAL A 62 -9.25 29.55 -11.93
C VAL A 62 -9.42 30.33 -13.24
N ALA A 63 -9.28 31.67 -13.23
CA ALA A 63 -9.34 32.50 -14.43
C ALA A 63 -8.20 32.25 -15.42
N SER A 64 -7.09 31.65 -14.96
CA SER A 64 -5.94 31.32 -15.82
C SER A 64 -6.08 29.99 -16.55
N LEU A 65 -7.10 29.16 -16.24
CA LEU A 65 -7.28 27.84 -16.80
C LEU A 65 -8.27 27.83 -17.98
N GLU A 66 -7.97 27.03 -18.98
CA GLU A 66 -8.90 26.73 -20.09
C GLU A 66 -10.05 25.82 -19.61
N ARG A 67 -11.20 25.95 -20.27
CA ARG A 67 -12.38 25.14 -19.96
C ARG A 67 -12.50 23.91 -20.86
N PRO A 68 -13.02 22.77 -20.34
CA PRO A 68 -13.31 22.51 -18.92
C PRO A 68 -12.01 22.49 -18.11
N ARG A 69 -12.03 23.13 -16.95
CA ARG A 69 -10.85 23.27 -16.09
C ARG A 69 -10.49 21.94 -15.47
N LYS A 70 -9.19 21.66 -15.38
CA LYS A 70 -8.60 20.45 -14.81
C LYS A 70 -7.74 20.85 -13.62
N ILE A 71 -8.22 20.63 -12.41
CA ILE A 71 -7.59 21.13 -11.18
C ILE A 71 -7.20 19.97 -10.28
N LEU A 72 -5.89 19.71 -10.16
CA LEU A 72 -5.32 18.73 -9.24
C LEU A 72 -5.12 19.38 -7.87
N VAL A 73 -5.73 18.80 -6.84
CA VAL A 73 -5.61 19.19 -5.45
C VAL A 73 -4.64 18.26 -4.73
N MET A 74 -3.49 18.80 -4.31
CA MET A 74 -2.42 18.09 -3.62
C MET A 74 -2.22 18.63 -2.20
N VAL A 75 -3.27 18.50 -1.37
CA VAL A 75 -3.27 18.95 0.02
C VAL A 75 -3.44 17.77 0.97
N GLN A 76 -3.32 18.03 2.28
CA GLN A 76 -3.57 17.00 3.29
C GLN A 76 -5.01 16.45 3.17
N ALA A 77 -5.16 15.13 3.26
CA ALA A 77 -6.46 14.45 3.22
C ALA A 77 -7.41 14.91 4.34
N GLY A 78 -8.72 14.71 4.12
CA GLY A 78 -9.77 15.07 5.06
C GLY A 78 -10.22 16.51 4.92
N LYS A 79 -10.46 17.21 6.02
CA LYS A 79 -10.99 18.59 6.06
C LYS A 79 -10.27 19.60 5.16
N PRO A 80 -8.94 19.60 4.98
CA PRO A 80 -8.28 20.50 4.03
C PRO A 80 -8.75 20.35 2.59
N VAL A 81 -9.06 19.13 2.12
CA VAL A 81 -9.63 18.90 0.79
C VAL A 81 -11.02 19.51 0.70
N ASP A 82 -11.88 19.29 1.71
CA ASP A 82 -13.22 19.86 1.77
C ASP A 82 -13.18 21.40 1.72
N ALA A 83 -12.24 22.01 2.45
CA ALA A 83 -12.06 23.46 2.48
C ALA A 83 -11.66 24.02 1.10
N VAL A 84 -10.79 23.34 0.37
CA VAL A 84 -10.41 23.73 -1.00
C VAL A 84 -11.59 23.61 -1.97
N ILE A 85 -12.34 22.51 -1.88
CA ILE A 85 -13.54 22.27 -2.70
C ILE A 85 -14.57 23.40 -2.47
N GLN A 86 -14.84 23.75 -1.21
CA GLN A 86 -15.80 24.82 -0.89
C GLN A 86 -15.37 26.20 -1.44
N GLN A 87 -14.08 26.49 -1.44
CA GLN A 87 -13.54 27.73 -2.00
C GLN A 87 -13.57 27.73 -3.54
N LEU A 88 -13.36 26.59 -4.17
CA LEU A 88 -13.38 26.45 -5.64
C LEU A 88 -14.81 26.48 -6.19
N LYS A 89 -15.77 25.88 -5.50
CA LYS A 89 -17.14 25.68 -5.98
C LYS A 89 -17.80 26.94 -6.57
N PRO A 90 -17.73 28.13 -5.96
CA PRO A 90 -18.32 29.35 -6.52
C PRO A 90 -17.58 29.92 -7.73
N LEU A 91 -16.36 29.48 -8.00
CA LEU A 91 -15.51 29.94 -9.10
C LEU A 91 -15.57 29.02 -10.32
N LEU A 92 -16.03 27.78 -10.13
CA LEU A 92 -16.10 26.74 -11.16
C LEU A 92 -17.47 26.74 -11.86
N GLN A 93 -17.51 26.08 -13.01
CA GLN A 93 -18.70 25.97 -13.84
C GLN A 93 -18.90 24.51 -14.24
N GLU A 94 -20.12 24.21 -14.71
CA GLU A 94 -20.47 22.86 -15.21
C GLU A 94 -19.41 22.33 -16.18
N GLY A 95 -19.03 21.07 -15.98
CA GLY A 95 -18.03 20.35 -16.75
C GLY A 95 -16.60 20.51 -16.22
N ASP A 96 -16.30 21.48 -15.32
CA ASP A 96 -14.98 21.59 -14.70
C ASP A 96 -14.70 20.39 -13.78
N ILE A 97 -13.42 19.98 -13.70
CA ILE A 97 -12.99 18.74 -13.05
C ILE A 97 -12.08 19.07 -11.87
N ILE A 98 -12.45 18.61 -10.68
CA ILE A 98 -11.59 18.59 -9.50
C ILE A 98 -10.99 17.19 -9.37
N ILE A 99 -9.67 17.11 -9.27
CA ILE A 99 -8.91 15.87 -9.11
C ILE A 99 -8.28 15.89 -7.72
N ASP A 100 -8.73 15.03 -6.81
CA ASP A 100 -8.11 14.85 -5.50
C ASP A 100 -6.95 13.85 -5.63
N GLY A 101 -5.72 14.34 -5.62
CA GLY A 101 -4.49 13.53 -5.72
C GLY A 101 -3.88 13.18 -4.37
N GLY A 102 -4.55 13.51 -3.26
CA GLY A 102 -4.12 13.15 -1.91
C GLY A 102 -4.33 11.67 -1.57
N ASN A 103 -3.87 11.25 -0.39
CA ASN A 103 -4.22 9.93 0.15
C ASN A 103 -5.54 10.05 0.94
N SER A 104 -6.63 10.39 0.26
CA SER A 104 -7.94 10.58 0.88
C SER A 104 -8.59 9.24 1.24
N TRP A 105 -9.40 9.26 2.29
CA TRP A 105 -10.27 8.14 2.62
C TRP A 105 -11.34 7.97 1.53
N PHE A 106 -11.53 6.74 1.06
CA PHE A 106 -12.36 6.48 -0.12
C PHE A 106 -13.84 6.86 0.08
N GLU A 107 -14.39 6.74 1.30
CA GLU A 107 -15.76 7.16 1.60
C GLU A 107 -15.92 8.69 1.58
N ASP A 108 -14.87 9.45 1.97
CA ASP A 108 -14.86 10.89 1.77
C ASP A 108 -14.93 11.25 0.28
N THR A 109 -14.29 10.44 -0.56
CA THR A 109 -14.32 10.60 -2.02
C THR A 109 -15.71 10.33 -2.57
N GLU A 110 -16.36 9.25 -2.10
CA GLU A 110 -17.75 8.95 -2.44
C GLU A 110 -18.70 10.11 -2.06
N ARG A 111 -18.59 10.58 -0.82
CA ARG A 111 -19.37 11.72 -0.33
C ARG A 111 -19.18 12.96 -1.19
N ARG A 112 -17.92 13.30 -1.50
CA ARG A 112 -17.58 14.47 -2.33
C ARG A 112 -18.11 14.33 -3.75
N THR A 113 -18.05 13.14 -4.33
CA THR A 113 -18.63 12.85 -5.64
C THR A 113 -20.14 13.10 -5.63
N GLN A 114 -20.86 12.55 -4.65
CA GLN A 114 -22.30 12.73 -4.49
C GLN A 114 -22.71 14.20 -4.26
N GLU A 115 -21.88 15.00 -3.58
CA GLU A 115 -22.12 16.42 -3.33
C GLU A 115 -21.85 17.31 -4.55
N LEU A 116 -20.93 16.91 -5.45
CA LEU A 116 -20.49 17.75 -6.56
C LEU A 116 -21.20 17.43 -7.87
N GLU A 117 -21.46 16.16 -8.18
CA GLU A 117 -22.12 15.77 -9.43
C GLU A 117 -23.47 16.49 -9.71
N PRO A 118 -24.36 16.67 -8.72
CA PRO A 118 -25.61 17.42 -8.95
C PRO A 118 -25.41 18.89 -9.31
N THR A 119 -24.22 19.45 -9.07
CA THR A 119 -23.85 20.83 -9.43
C THR A 119 -23.25 20.94 -10.84
N GLY A 120 -23.13 19.83 -11.57
CA GLY A 120 -22.47 19.76 -12.86
C GLY A 120 -20.94 19.72 -12.79
N LEU A 121 -20.35 19.81 -11.60
CA LEU A 121 -18.90 19.64 -11.40
C LEU A 121 -18.55 18.15 -11.41
N ARG A 122 -17.38 17.84 -11.95
CA ARG A 122 -16.85 16.46 -11.99
C ARG A 122 -15.79 16.29 -10.91
N TYR A 123 -15.78 15.11 -10.29
CA TYR A 123 -14.81 14.80 -9.25
C TYR A 123 -14.09 13.48 -9.55
N ILE A 124 -12.76 13.48 -9.42
CA ILE A 124 -11.89 12.32 -9.58
C ILE A 124 -11.10 12.13 -8.28
N GLY A 125 -11.25 10.99 -7.64
CA GLY A 125 -10.37 10.55 -6.57
C GLY A 125 -9.20 9.78 -7.17
N MET A 126 -7.99 10.36 -7.16
CA MET A 126 -6.83 9.78 -7.83
C MET A 126 -5.74 9.40 -6.84
N GLY A 127 -5.53 8.10 -6.63
CA GLY A 127 -4.34 7.63 -5.95
C GLY A 127 -3.08 7.94 -6.75
N VAL A 128 -2.08 8.54 -6.10
CA VAL A 128 -0.78 8.85 -6.68
C VAL A 128 0.30 8.12 -5.90
N SER A 129 1.16 7.37 -6.57
CA SER A 129 2.29 6.67 -5.94
C SER A 129 3.62 7.08 -6.60
N GLY A 130 4.75 6.71 -5.96
CA GLY A 130 6.09 6.94 -6.48
C GLY A 130 6.99 7.82 -5.63
N GLY A 131 6.45 8.43 -4.56
CA GLY A 131 7.20 9.36 -3.74
C GLY A 131 7.65 10.60 -4.52
N GLU A 132 8.71 11.26 -4.05
CA GLU A 132 9.23 12.48 -4.66
C GLU A 132 9.73 12.23 -6.09
N GLU A 133 10.54 11.22 -6.27
CA GLU A 133 11.17 10.87 -7.55
C GLU A 133 10.12 10.41 -8.57
N GLY A 134 9.20 9.53 -8.17
CA GLY A 134 8.14 9.05 -9.06
C GLY A 134 7.19 10.17 -9.46
N ALA A 135 6.80 11.07 -8.56
CA ALA A 135 5.96 12.22 -8.90
C ALA A 135 6.59 13.11 -9.99
N LEU A 136 7.91 13.28 -9.94
CA LEU A 136 8.66 14.06 -10.94
C LEU A 136 8.85 13.30 -12.24
N ASN A 137 9.23 12.02 -12.19
CA ASN A 137 9.73 11.28 -13.34
C ASN A 137 8.71 10.33 -13.98
N GLY A 138 7.60 10.09 -13.32
CA GLY A 138 6.50 9.24 -13.77
C GLY A 138 5.90 8.47 -12.60
N PRO A 139 4.77 8.92 -12.06
CA PRO A 139 4.06 8.21 -11.00
C PRO A 139 3.20 7.06 -11.55
N SER A 140 2.85 6.11 -10.66
CA SER A 140 1.68 5.26 -10.86
C SER A 140 0.43 6.04 -10.47
N LEU A 141 -0.54 6.12 -11.37
CA LEU A 141 -1.78 6.86 -11.20
C LEU A 141 -2.99 5.91 -11.15
N MET A 142 -3.86 6.13 -10.17
CA MET A 142 -5.04 5.30 -9.90
C MET A 142 -6.31 6.17 -9.87
N PRO A 143 -6.76 6.70 -11.03
CA PRO A 143 -7.93 7.56 -11.11
C PRO A 143 -9.24 6.77 -11.00
N GLY A 144 -10.09 7.14 -10.02
CA GLY A 144 -11.46 6.70 -9.86
C GLY A 144 -12.44 7.85 -10.03
N GLY A 145 -13.68 7.56 -10.42
CA GLY A 145 -14.74 8.56 -10.68
C GLY A 145 -15.50 8.25 -11.96
N THR A 146 -16.08 9.24 -12.63
CA THR A 146 -16.80 8.98 -13.88
C THR A 146 -15.85 8.62 -15.01
N LYS A 147 -16.19 7.60 -15.81
CA LYS A 147 -15.38 7.14 -16.94
C LYS A 147 -15.14 8.24 -17.96
N SER A 148 -16.14 9.07 -18.24
CA SER A 148 -16.02 10.19 -19.18
C SER A 148 -15.03 11.26 -18.70
N SER A 149 -14.90 11.50 -17.39
CA SER A 149 -13.90 12.40 -16.83
C SER A 149 -12.49 11.82 -16.97
N TYR A 150 -12.32 10.51 -16.73
CA TYR A 150 -11.05 9.83 -16.97
C TYR A 150 -10.64 9.91 -18.45
N GLU A 151 -11.55 9.59 -19.37
CA GLU A 151 -11.26 9.63 -20.80
C GLU A 151 -10.80 11.04 -21.25
N TYR A 152 -11.40 12.09 -20.69
CA TYR A 152 -10.99 13.46 -20.95
C TYR A 152 -9.60 13.81 -20.39
N LEU A 153 -9.22 13.23 -19.25
CA LEU A 153 -7.93 13.43 -18.60
C LEU A 153 -6.83 12.49 -19.08
N SER A 154 -7.20 11.37 -19.71
CA SER A 154 -6.27 10.31 -20.11
C SER A 154 -5.11 10.77 -21.00
N PRO A 155 -5.26 11.75 -21.92
CA PRO A 155 -4.13 12.25 -22.71
C PRO A 155 -3.02 12.87 -21.85
N ILE A 156 -3.38 13.50 -20.72
CA ILE A 156 -2.40 14.04 -19.77
C ILE A 156 -1.85 12.91 -18.91
N PHE A 157 -2.73 12.11 -18.31
CA PHE A 157 -2.34 11.04 -17.40
C PHE A 157 -1.42 10.01 -18.03
N ASN A 158 -1.70 9.60 -19.28
CA ASN A 158 -0.86 8.64 -20.01
C ASN A 158 0.56 9.16 -20.24
N LYS A 159 0.73 10.48 -20.42
CA LYS A 159 2.05 11.07 -20.64
C LYS A 159 2.85 11.28 -19.36
N ILE A 160 2.18 11.65 -18.26
CA ILE A 160 2.86 11.95 -17.02
C ILE A 160 3.11 10.69 -16.14
N ALA A 161 2.40 9.59 -16.40
CA ALA A 161 2.61 8.33 -15.71
C ALA A 161 3.93 7.65 -16.08
N ALA A 162 4.45 6.79 -15.21
CA ALA A 162 5.58 5.92 -15.53
C ALA A 162 5.26 5.07 -16.78
N GLN A 163 6.27 4.88 -17.62
CA GLN A 163 6.16 4.04 -18.81
C GLN A 163 6.84 2.70 -18.55
N VAL A 164 6.15 1.61 -18.81
CA VAL A 164 6.65 0.23 -18.73
C VAL A 164 6.36 -0.50 -20.04
N ASP A 165 6.87 -1.71 -20.21
CA ASP A 165 6.80 -2.46 -21.48
C ASP A 165 5.39 -2.60 -22.05
N ASP A 166 4.38 -2.73 -21.17
CA ASP A 166 2.97 -2.90 -21.53
C ASP A 166 2.12 -1.63 -21.33
N GLY A 167 2.78 -0.46 -21.36
CA GLY A 167 2.13 0.84 -21.45
C GLY A 167 2.29 1.73 -20.22
N PRO A 168 1.56 2.86 -20.15
CA PRO A 168 1.67 3.80 -19.05
C PRO A 168 1.08 3.21 -17.76
N CYS A 169 1.71 3.48 -16.61
CA CYS A 169 1.25 3.04 -15.28
C CYS A 169 0.05 3.86 -14.81
N VAL A 170 -0.99 3.88 -15.60
CA VAL A 170 -2.31 4.47 -15.33
C VAL A 170 -3.39 3.67 -16.03
N THR A 171 -4.53 3.53 -15.39
CA THR A 171 -5.75 2.98 -15.99
C THR A 171 -6.96 3.55 -15.27
N TYR A 172 -8.13 3.53 -15.89
CA TYR A 172 -9.38 3.80 -15.18
C TYR A 172 -9.63 2.70 -14.14
N ILE A 173 -9.73 3.10 -12.89
CA ILE A 173 -9.90 2.12 -11.80
C ILE A 173 -11.35 1.68 -11.70
N GLY A 174 -12.29 2.63 -11.67
CA GLY A 174 -13.71 2.38 -11.48
C GLY A 174 -14.44 3.64 -11.01
N PRO A 175 -15.74 3.57 -10.73
CA PRO A 175 -16.51 4.73 -10.26
C PRO A 175 -16.13 5.16 -8.85
N GLY A 176 -16.52 6.37 -8.48
CA GLY A 176 -16.46 6.92 -7.12
C GLY A 176 -15.09 6.87 -6.47
N GLY A 177 -15.03 6.36 -5.25
CA GLY A 177 -13.83 6.27 -4.41
C GLY A 177 -12.86 5.14 -4.77
N SER A 178 -13.10 4.37 -5.82
CA SER A 178 -12.31 3.20 -6.21
C SER A 178 -10.81 3.49 -6.35
N GLY A 179 -10.43 4.63 -6.91
CA GLY A 179 -9.04 5.02 -7.10
C GLY A 179 -8.29 5.20 -5.77
N HIS A 180 -8.91 5.87 -4.80
CA HIS A 180 -8.34 6.01 -3.46
C HIS A 180 -8.32 4.68 -2.69
N TYR A 181 -9.32 3.84 -2.88
CA TYR A 181 -9.34 2.51 -2.28
C TYR A 181 -8.19 1.64 -2.78
N VAL A 182 -7.98 1.57 -4.09
CA VAL A 182 -6.86 0.82 -4.69
C VAL A 182 -5.53 1.36 -4.20
N LYS A 183 -5.37 2.70 -4.09
CA LYS A 183 -4.17 3.31 -3.51
C LYS A 183 -3.99 2.98 -2.04
N MET A 184 -5.06 2.93 -1.27
CA MET A 184 -5.03 2.55 0.15
C MET A 184 -4.54 1.10 0.32
N VAL A 185 -5.07 0.16 -0.46
CA VAL A 185 -4.65 -1.25 -0.43
C VAL A 185 -3.21 -1.42 -0.93
N HIS A 186 -2.81 -0.69 -1.99
CA HIS A 186 -1.41 -0.59 -2.41
C HIS A 186 -0.50 -0.24 -1.22
N ASN A 187 -0.87 0.76 -0.43
CA ASN A 187 -0.10 1.14 0.75
C ASN A 187 -0.13 0.07 1.85
N GLY A 188 -1.23 -0.67 1.99
CA GLY A 188 -1.29 -1.83 2.88
C GLY A 188 -0.27 -2.90 2.51
N ILE A 189 -0.19 -3.25 1.22
CA ILE A 189 0.83 -4.18 0.69
C ILE A 189 2.25 -3.63 0.95
N GLU A 190 2.46 -2.33 0.72
CA GLU A 190 3.73 -1.64 1.01
C GLU A 190 4.16 -1.82 2.47
N TYR A 191 3.21 -1.68 3.42
CA TYR A 191 3.49 -1.92 4.84
C TYR A 191 3.90 -3.36 5.11
N GLY A 192 3.21 -4.33 4.50
CA GLY A 192 3.57 -5.74 4.57
C GLY A 192 4.98 -6.00 4.06
N ASP A 193 5.28 -5.51 2.87
CA ASP A 193 6.60 -5.65 2.24
C ASP A 193 7.73 -5.04 3.07
N MET A 194 7.53 -3.81 3.55
CA MET A 194 8.53 -3.13 4.40
C MET A 194 8.79 -3.89 5.71
N GLN A 195 7.75 -4.43 6.34
CA GLN A 195 7.89 -5.20 7.58
C GLN A 195 8.62 -6.52 7.32
N LEU A 196 8.27 -7.24 6.26
CA LEU A 196 8.95 -8.48 5.87
C LEU A 196 10.44 -8.26 5.58
N ILE A 197 10.79 -7.17 4.89
CA ILE A 197 12.17 -6.78 4.64
C ILE A 197 12.89 -6.42 5.95
N ALA A 198 12.23 -5.71 6.86
CA ALA A 198 12.79 -5.36 8.16
C ALA A 198 13.03 -6.60 9.03
N GLU A 199 12.14 -7.60 9.01
CA GLU A 199 12.32 -8.88 9.70
C GLU A 199 13.47 -9.69 9.08
N ALA A 200 13.58 -9.71 7.75
CA ALA A 200 14.73 -10.34 7.07
C ALA A 200 16.04 -9.65 7.47
N TYR A 201 16.08 -8.31 7.48
CA TYR A 201 17.24 -7.54 7.98
C TYR A 201 17.60 -7.91 9.41
N ASP A 202 16.64 -7.98 10.32
CA ASP A 202 16.86 -8.31 11.73
C ASP A 202 17.45 -9.72 11.89
N LEU A 203 16.92 -10.71 11.16
CA LEU A 203 17.45 -12.08 11.12
C LEU A 203 18.88 -12.12 10.58
N LEU A 204 19.16 -11.44 9.47
CA LEU A 204 20.49 -11.43 8.88
C LEU A 204 21.53 -10.74 9.78
N LYS A 205 21.12 -9.66 10.45
CA LYS A 205 21.99 -8.92 11.36
C LYS A 205 22.22 -9.65 12.69
N ASN A 206 21.14 -10.06 13.37
CA ASN A 206 21.21 -10.52 14.75
C ASN A 206 21.30 -12.05 14.89
N VAL A 207 20.90 -12.83 13.88
CA VAL A 207 21.07 -14.31 13.87
C VAL A 207 22.29 -14.72 13.04
N ALA A 208 22.43 -14.21 11.81
CA ALA A 208 23.56 -14.52 10.95
C ALA A 208 24.81 -13.68 11.26
N GLY A 209 24.69 -12.59 12.03
CA GLY A 209 25.80 -11.73 12.45
C GLY A 209 26.39 -10.88 11.32
N LEU A 210 25.63 -10.59 10.26
CA LEU A 210 26.11 -9.80 9.13
C LEU A 210 26.26 -8.33 9.47
N ASN A 211 27.39 -7.74 9.09
CA ASN A 211 27.62 -6.30 9.17
C ASN A 211 26.97 -5.54 7.98
N ALA A 212 26.98 -4.20 8.01
CA ALA A 212 26.35 -3.38 7.00
C ALA A 212 26.86 -3.64 5.57
N ALA A 213 28.16 -3.89 5.38
CA ALA A 213 28.73 -4.21 4.06
C ALA A 213 28.19 -5.54 3.53
N GLN A 214 28.15 -6.57 4.37
CA GLN A 214 27.60 -7.87 4.02
C GLN A 214 26.10 -7.83 3.76
N LEU A 215 25.35 -7.03 4.52
CA LEU A 215 23.91 -6.78 4.27
C LEU A 215 23.70 -6.10 2.92
N HIS A 216 24.52 -5.10 2.58
CA HIS A 216 24.49 -4.49 1.25
C HIS A 216 24.69 -5.53 0.13
N GLU A 217 25.69 -6.40 0.26
CA GLU A 217 25.98 -7.46 -0.73
C GLU A 217 24.78 -8.41 -0.88
N VAL A 218 24.21 -8.90 0.23
CA VAL A 218 23.09 -9.83 0.22
C VAL A 218 21.86 -9.19 -0.46
N PHE A 219 21.46 -7.99 -0.04
CA PHE A 219 20.28 -7.32 -0.63
C PHE A 219 20.52 -6.88 -2.08
N SER A 220 21.75 -6.48 -2.44
CA SER A 220 22.14 -6.21 -3.84
C SER A 220 22.00 -7.45 -4.70
N GLN A 221 22.49 -8.60 -4.23
CA GLN A 221 22.34 -9.88 -4.92
C GLN A 221 20.85 -10.28 -5.05
N TRP A 222 20.06 -10.15 -3.99
CA TRP A 222 18.63 -10.44 -4.05
C TRP A 222 17.91 -9.56 -5.06
N ASN A 223 18.32 -8.30 -5.23
CA ASN A 223 17.73 -7.39 -6.20
C ASN A 223 18.05 -7.76 -7.66
N THR A 224 18.97 -8.67 -7.92
CA THR A 224 19.24 -9.18 -9.28
C THR A 224 18.38 -10.38 -9.65
N THR A 225 17.60 -10.93 -8.73
CA THR A 225 16.76 -12.11 -8.94
C THR A 225 15.35 -11.71 -9.39
N ASP A 226 14.70 -12.52 -10.21
CA ASP A 226 13.31 -12.29 -10.63
C ASP A 226 12.31 -12.31 -9.47
N GLU A 227 12.66 -13.00 -8.37
CA GLU A 227 11.80 -13.14 -7.21
C GLU A 227 11.77 -11.88 -6.33
N LEU A 228 12.94 -11.28 -6.09
CA LEU A 228 13.06 -10.19 -5.11
C LEU A 228 13.42 -8.83 -5.71
N ASN A 229 13.70 -8.77 -7.03
CA ASN A 229 13.91 -7.49 -7.72
C ASN A 229 12.74 -6.56 -7.44
N SER A 230 13.00 -5.48 -6.69
CA SER A 230 11.99 -4.50 -6.33
C SER A 230 12.62 -3.20 -5.83
N PHE A 231 11.85 -2.11 -5.90
CA PHE A 231 12.30 -0.81 -5.38
C PHE A 231 12.66 -0.88 -3.89
N LEU A 232 11.85 -1.57 -3.08
CA LEU A 232 12.12 -1.66 -1.65
C LEU A 232 13.38 -2.46 -1.34
N ILE A 233 13.70 -3.51 -2.09
CA ILE A 233 14.98 -4.24 -1.96
C ILE A 233 16.15 -3.37 -2.44
N GLU A 234 15.99 -2.67 -3.57
CA GLU A 234 16.98 -1.73 -4.09
C GLU A 234 17.38 -0.67 -3.07
N ILE A 235 16.38 0.05 -2.52
CA ILE A 235 16.67 1.10 -1.53
C ILE A 235 17.21 0.53 -0.22
N THR A 236 16.79 -0.66 0.18
CA THR A 236 17.33 -1.36 1.35
C THR A 236 18.83 -1.64 1.16
N ALA A 237 19.22 -2.16 0.01
CA ALA A 237 20.64 -2.34 -0.32
C ALA A 237 21.43 -1.02 -0.26
N ASN A 238 20.84 0.06 -0.78
CA ASN A 238 21.47 1.39 -0.85
C ASN A 238 21.56 2.10 0.51
N ILE A 239 20.73 1.74 1.49
CA ILE A 239 20.76 2.30 2.85
C ILE A 239 22.00 1.83 3.61
N PHE A 240 22.39 0.57 3.51
CA PHE A 240 23.42 -0.02 4.35
C PHE A 240 24.82 0.62 4.21
N PRO A 241 25.32 0.98 3.02
CA PRO A 241 26.65 1.58 2.88
C PRO A 241 26.72 3.04 3.34
N TYR A 242 25.58 3.67 3.66
CA TYR A 242 25.61 5.07 4.10
C TYR A 242 26.11 5.17 5.54
N VAL A 243 27.27 5.80 5.69
CA VAL A 243 27.96 6.02 6.98
C VAL A 243 27.75 7.47 7.41
N ASP A 244 27.35 7.66 8.66
CA ASP A 244 27.25 8.99 9.24
C ASP A 244 28.61 9.68 9.22
N PRO A 245 28.73 10.92 8.69
CA PRO A 245 30.00 11.58 8.51
C PRO A 245 30.67 11.98 9.84
N GLU A 246 29.89 12.11 10.92
CA GLU A 246 30.41 12.53 12.23
C GLU A 246 30.88 11.33 13.07
N THR A 247 30.01 10.33 13.23
CA THR A 247 30.25 9.16 14.09
C THR A 247 31.00 8.02 13.44
N LYS A 248 31.03 7.98 12.09
CA LYS A 248 31.57 6.87 11.28
C LYS A 248 30.83 5.53 11.49
N ILE A 249 29.61 5.58 12.00
CA ILE A 249 28.73 4.43 12.19
C ILE A 249 27.76 4.35 11.01
N PRO A 250 27.37 3.15 10.53
CA PRO A 250 26.30 3.03 9.54
C PRO A 250 25.04 3.75 10.01
N LEU A 251 24.50 4.66 9.20
CA LEU A 251 23.41 5.54 9.62
C LEU A 251 22.18 4.74 10.09
N VAL A 252 21.90 3.59 9.48
CA VAL A 252 20.79 2.72 9.87
C VAL A 252 20.83 2.30 11.34
N ASP A 253 22.03 2.20 11.92
CA ASP A 253 22.26 1.83 13.32
C ASP A 253 22.03 3.02 14.29
N LEU A 254 21.98 4.24 13.78
CA LEU A 254 21.71 5.46 14.54
C LEU A 254 20.25 5.92 14.45
N ILE A 255 19.49 5.38 13.50
CA ILE A 255 18.08 5.72 13.33
C ILE A 255 17.26 5.09 14.46
N VAL A 256 16.39 5.90 15.08
CA VAL A 256 15.47 5.43 16.11
C VAL A 256 14.50 4.39 15.57
N ASP A 257 14.34 3.28 16.28
CA ASP A 257 13.50 2.13 15.92
C ASP A 257 11.99 2.38 16.16
N ALA A 258 11.49 3.51 15.67
CA ALA A 258 10.09 3.91 15.73
C ALA A 258 9.60 4.33 14.34
N ALA A 259 8.80 3.48 13.70
CA ALA A 259 8.32 3.70 12.35
C ALA A 259 7.00 4.48 12.33
N GLY A 260 6.99 5.66 11.69
CA GLY A 260 5.79 6.48 11.52
C GLY A 260 4.78 5.89 10.54
N GLN A 261 3.53 6.36 10.64
CA GLN A 261 2.46 6.03 9.69
C GLN A 261 1.51 7.22 9.48
N LYS A 262 0.92 7.32 8.28
CA LYS A 262 -0.02 8.39 7.90
C LYS A 262 -1.48 7.91 7.80
N GLY A 263 -1.78 6.67 8.23
CA GLY A 263 -3.13 6.13 8.37
C GLY A 263 -3.58 5.15 7.27
N THR A 264 -2.99 5.16 6.07
CA THR A 264 -3.44 4.29 4.96
C THR A 264 -3.34 2.79 5.27
N GLY A 265 -2.28 2.33 5.93
CA GLY A 265 -2.16 0.93 6.37
C GLY A 265 -3.23 0.55 7.40
N ARG A 266 -3.53 1.44 8.35
CA ARG A 266 -4.61 1.24 9.33
C ARG A 266 -5.96 1.14 8.62
N TRP A 267 -6.25 2.02 7.67
CA TRP A 267 -7.49 1.98 6.89
C TRP A 267 -7.63 0.69 6.09
N THR A 268 -6.52 0.18 5.53
CA THR A 268 -6.54 -1.13 4.84
C THR A 268 -6.97 -2.25 5.78
N VAL A 269 -6.45 -2.28 7.01
CA VAL A 269 -6.84 -3.28 8.01
C VAL A 269 -8.30 -3.09 8.45
N GLN A 270 -8.72 -1.86 8.67
CA GLN A 270 -10.09 -1.53 9.06
C GLN A 270 -11.10 -2.02 8.02
N THR A 271 -10.92 -1.68 6.74
CA THR A 271 -11.83 -2.12 5.67
C THR A 271 -11.78 -3.62 5.43
N ALA A 272 -10.63 -4.25 5.62
CA ALA A 272 -10.52 -5.71 5.51
C ALA A 272 -11.38 -6.42 6.57
N LEU A 273 -11.39 -5.91 7.80
CA LEU A 273 -12.25 -6.44 8.87
C LEU A 273 -13.74 -6.20 8.57
N GLU A 274 -14.10 -5.01 8.07
CA GLU A 274 -15.47 -4.67 7.68
C GLU A 274 -15.98 -5.55 6.52
N LEU A 275 -15.11 -5.85 5.54
CA LEU A 275 -15.42 -6.71 4.40
C LEU A 275 -15.25 -8.21 4.69
N GLY A 276 -14.81 -8.59 5.89
CA GLY A 276 -14.59 -9.99 6.25
C GLY A 276 -13.43 -10.65 5.50
N VAL A 277 -12.39 -9.90 5.13
CA VAL A 277 -11.22 -10.41 4.40
C VAL A 277 -10.01 -10.54 5.34
N ALA A 278 -9.45 -11.74 5.42
CA ALA A 278 -8.26 -11.99 6.24
C ALA A 278 -6.99 -11.45 5.55
N ILE A 279 -6.32 -10.48 6.19
CA ILE A 279 -5.04 -9.91 5.74
C ILE A 279 -3.99 -9.91 6.87
N PRO A 280 -3.69 -11.07 7.49
CA PRO A 280 -2.90 -11.11 8.72
C PRO A 280 -1.47 -10.59 8.54
N THR A 281 -0.83 -10.75 7.40
CA THR A 281 0.52 -10.20 7.12
C THR A 281 0.52 -8.68 7.18
N ILE A 282 -0.44 -8.04 6.51
CA ILE A 282 -0.58 -6.57 6.49
C ILE A 282 -0.96 -6.07 7.89
N THR A 283 -1.82 -6.80 8.59
CA THR A 283 -2.21 -6.48 9.98
C THR A 283 -1.02 -6.56 10.92
N ALA A 284 -0.18 -7.59 10.79
CA ALA A 284 1.05 -7.74 11.57
C ALA A 284 2.00 -6.56 11.33
N ALA A 285 2.14 -6.10 10.09
CA ALA A 285 2.97 -4.94 9.75
C ALA A 285 2.46 -3.63 10.38
N VAL A 286 1.15 -3.41 10.40
CA VAL A 286 0.54 -2.25 11.09
C VAL A 286 0.78 -2.33 12.59
N ASN A 287 0.56 -3.50 13.20
CA ASN A 287 0.78 -3.72 14.63
C ASN A 287 2.27 -3.54 15.02
N ALA A 288 3.19 -4.00 14.18
CA ALA A 288 4.63 -3.79 14.41
C ALA A 288 5.00 -2.30 14.46
N ARG A 289 4.44 -1.47 13.57
CA ARG A 289 4.63 0.00 13.63
C ARG A 289 4.04 0.61 14.90
N ILE A 290 2.84 0.17 15.32
CA ILE A 290 2.23 0.63 16.57
C ILE A 290 3.12 0.24 17.76
N LEU A 291 3.57 -1.02 17.83
CA LEU A 291 4.45 -1.49 18.90
C LEU A 291 5.80 -0.76 18.89
N SER A 292 6.33 -0.40 17.72
CA SER A 292 7.57 0.37 17.61
C SER A 292 7.44 1.76 18.23
N SER A 293 6.26 2.38 18.21
CA SER A 293 6.04 3.74 18.71
C SER A 293 6.09 3.88 20.25
N ILE A 294 5.88 2.78 21.00
CA ILE A 294 5.99 2.78 22.47
C ILE A 294 7.44 2.47 22.94
N ARG A 295 8.41 3.15 22.35
CA ARG A 295 9.83 2.84 22.49
C ARG A 295 10.31 2.86 23.94
N ASP A 296 9.96 3.87 24.72
CA ASP A 296 10.43 4.02 26.11
C ASP A 296 9.91 2.90 26.99
N GLU A 297 8.66 2.47 26.78
CA GLU A 297 8.08 1.31 27.47
C GLU A 297 8.83 0.02 27.08
N ARG A 298 9.15 -0.19 25.79
CA ARG A 298 9.93 -1.36 25.34
C ARG A 298 11.34 -1.37 25.96
N ILE A 299 12.01 -0.23 26.03
CA ILE A 299 13.32 -0.10 26.69
C ILE A 299 13.22 -0.44 28.18
N ALA A 300 12.19 0.01 28.88
CA ALA A 300 11.98 -0.33 30.27
C ALA A 300 11.70 -1.85 30.44
N ALA A 301 10.83 -2.41 29.62
CA ALA A 301 10.49 -3.83 29.64
C ALA A 301 11.71 -4.74 29.37
N SER A 302 12.58 -4.36 28.45
CA SER A 302 13.77 -5.16 28.11
C SER A 302 14.78 -5.34 29.26
N LYS A 303 14.70 -4.47 30.27
CA LYS A 303 15.55 -4.54 31.48
C LYS A 303 15.03 -5.52 32.54
N ILE A 304 13.74 -5.91 32.45
CA ILE A 304 13.08 -6.75 33.46
C ILE A 304 12.52 -8.05 32.89
N ILE A 305 12.29 -8.13 31.59
CA ILE A 305 11.82 -9.34 30.90
C ILE A 305 12.97 -9.88 30.07
N THR A 306 13.50 -11.04 30.48
CA THR A 306 14.62 -11.70 29.78
C THR A 306 14.09 -12.64 28.71
N GLY A 307 14.77 -12.67 27.56
CA GLY A 307 14.52 -13.61 26.47
C GLY A 307 15.48 -14.80 26.45
N PRO A 308 15.39 -15.65 25.43
CA PRO A 308 16.32 -16.73 25.22
C PRO A 308 17.78 -16.22 25.08
N ASN A 309 18.75 -16.99 25.59
CA ASN A 309 20.17 -16.68 25.45
C ASN A 309 20.87 -17.72 24.54
N ALA A 310 20.19 -18.14 23.49
CA ALA A 310 20.72 -19.08 22.51
C ALA A 310 21.38 -18.34 21.36
N LYS A 311 22.34 -19.00 20.70
CA LYS A 311 22.98 -18.51 19.47
C LYS A 311 22.69 -19.48 18.33
N TYR A 312 22.61 -18.97 17.13
CA TYR A 312 22.53 -19.80 15.95
C TYR A 312 23.84 -20.55 15.75
N GLY A 313 23.76 -21.87 15.60
CA GLY A 313 24.94 -22.74 15.41
C GLY A 313 24.99 -23.41 14.04
N GLY A 314 24.09 -23.02 13.11
CA GLY A 314 24.04 -23.59 11.77
C GLY A 314 24.93 -22.86 10.76
N ASP A 315 24.87 -23.30 9.50
CA ASP A 315 25.57 -22.66 8.38
C ASP A 315 24.93 -21.32 8.03
N ILE A 316 25.73 -20.27 8.03
CA ILE A 316 25.27 -18.90 7.79
C ILE A 316 24.81 -18.72 6.33
N GLY A 317 25.56 -19.28 5.36
CA GLY A 317 25.19 -19.17 3.95
C GLY A 317 23.85 -19.86 3.64
N ALA A 318 23.65 -21.04 4.22
CA ALA A 318 22.37 -21.74 4.12
C ALA A 318 21.24 -20.93 4.77
N PHE A 319 21.49 -20.31 5.93
CA PHE A 319 20.49 -19.48 6.62
C PHE A 319 20.09 -18.25 5.80
N VAL A 320 21.05 -17.54 5.19
CA VAL A 320 20.79 -16.42 4.28
C VAL A 320 19.85 -16.83 3.14
N ASN A 321 20.08 -18.01 2.54
CA ASN A 321 19.22 -18.55 1.49
C ASN A 321 17.82 -18.91 2.02
N MET A 322 17.72 -19.47 3.22
CA MET A 322 16.43 -19.76 3.85
C MET A 322 15.64 -18.48 4.14
N VAL A 323 16.29 -17.41 4.60
CA VAL A 323 15.65 -16.09 4.82
C VAL A 323 15.16 -15.49 3.50
N ARG A 324 15.93 -15.61 2.41
CA ARG A 324 15.49 -15.21 1.06
C ARG A 324 14.20 -15.92 0.66
N ASP A 325 14.17 -17.24 0.80
CA ASP A 325 13.02 -18.06 0.43
C ASP A 325 11.80 -17.75 1.30
N ALA A 326 11.98 -17.54 2.61
CA ALA A 326 10.95 -17.10 3.54
C ALA A 326 10.39 -15.73 3.17
N LEU A 327 11.27 -14.77 2.82
CA LEU A 327 10.88 -13.43 2.39
C LEU A 327 10.00 -13.49 1.13
N TYR A 328 10.41 -14.26 0.13
CA TYR A 328 9.65 -14.36 -1.12
C TYR A 328 8.29 -15.04 -0.91
N CYS A 329 8.20 -16.13 -0.18
CA CYS A 329 6.93 -16.77 0.17
C CYS A 329 5.98 -15.81 0.91
N SER A 330 6.51 -15.06 1.87
CA SER A 330 5.72 -14.11 2.65
C SER A 330 5.27 -12.89 1.83
N LYS A 331 6.11 -12.41 0.90
CA LYS A 331 5.70 -11.38 -0.08
C LYS A 331 4.52 -11.85 -0.94
N ILE A 332 4.56 -13.09 -1.45
CA ILE A 332 3.44 -13.67 -2.20
C ILE A 332 2.16 -13.63 -1.35
N CYS A 333 2.23 -13.99 -0.07
CA CYS A 333 1.07 -13.92 0.84
C CYS A 333 0.57 -12.48 1.04
N SER A 334 1.45 -11.50 1.21
CA SER A 334 1.09 -10.09 1.37
C SER A 334 0.32 -9.57 0.16
N TYR A 335 0.81 -9.84 -1.06
CA TYR A 335 0.10 -9.46 -2.29
C TYR A 335 -1.18 -10.26 -2.50
N ALA A 336 -1.19 -11.56 -2.19
CA ALA A 336 -2.40 -12.38 -2.24
C ALA A 336 -3.52 -11.83 -1.37
N GLN A 337 -3.19 -11.38 -0.16
CA GLN A 337 -4.12 -10.74 0.77
C GLN A 337 -4.65 -9.40 0.23
N GLY A 338 -3.77 -8.55 -0.31
CA GLY A 338 -4.16 -7.28 -0.93
C GLY A 338 -5.07 -7.47 -2.15
N MET A 339 -4.74 -8.42 -3.04
CA MET A 339 -5.56 -8.72 -4.21
C MET A 339 -6.91 -9.34 -3.83
N ALA A 340 -6.96 -10.20 -2.81
CA ALA A 340 -8.21 -10.73 -2.28
C ALA A 340 -9.11 -9.62 -1.71
N LEU A 341 -8.52 -8.65 -1.00
CA LEU A 341 -9.24 -7.48 -0.50
C LEU A 341 -9.81 -6.63 -1.64
N LEU A 342 -9.02 -6.35 -2.68
CA LEU A 342 -9.49 -5.63 -3.87
C LEU A 342 -10.61 -6.37 -4.59
N SER A 343 -10.50 -7.70 -4.74
CA SER A 343 -11.55 -8.53 -5.35
C SER A 343 -12.87 -8.46 -4.58
N THR A 344 -12.80 -8.54 -3.25
CA THR A 344 -13.99 -8.45 -2.40
C THR A 344 -14.59 -7.05 -2.44
N ALA A 345 -13.79 -6.00 -2.31
CA ALA A 345 -14.25 -4.62 -2.41
C ALA A 345 -14.88 -4.32 -3.77
N SER A 346 -14.28 -4.82 -4.87
CA SER A 346 -14.81 -4.69 -6.22
C SER A 346 -16.24 -5.21 -6.34
N LYS A 347 -16.50 -6.38 -5.75
CA LYS A 347 -17.85 -6.98 -5.74
C LYS A 347 -18.82 -6.23 -4.83
N THR A 348 -18.36 -5.84 -3.64
CA THR A 348 -19.20 -5.18 -2.64
C THR A 348 -19.64 -3.78 -3.10
N TYR A 349 -18.74 -3.04 -3.73
CA TYR A 349 -18.98 -1.66 -4.17
C TYR A 349 -19.30 -1.54 -5.67
N ASN A 350 -19.39 -2.65 -6.41
CA ASN A 350 -19.68 -2.69 -7.84
C ASN A 350 -18.68 -1.87 -8.69
N TRP A 351 -17.37 -2.00 -8.41
CA TRP A 351 -16.33 -1.24 -9.11
C TRP A 351 -15.78 -1.90 -10.37
N GLU A 352 -16.03 -3.19 -10.55
CA GLU A 352 -15.53 -3.97 -11.69
C GLU A 352 -14.02 -3.89 -11.91
N LEU A 353 -13.23 -3.96 -10.82
CA LEU A 353 -11.78 -3.85 -10.86
C LEU A 353 -11.15 -4.95 -11.71
N ASN A 354 -10.27 -4.58 -12.62
CA ASN A 354 -9.39 -5.51 -13.32
C ASN A 354 -8.09 -5.70 -12.52
N LEU A 355 -7.93 -6.81 -11.82
CA LEU A 355 -6.79 -7.07 -10.95
C LEU A 355 -5.46 -7.23 -11.73
N GLY A 356 -5.51 -7.73 -12.97
CA GLY A 356 -4.34 -7.77 -13.86
C GLY A 356 -3.85 -6.36 -14.20
N GLU A 357 -4.77 -5.42 -14.46
CA GLU A 357 -4.44 -4.02 -14.67
C GLU A 357 -3.91 -3.34 -13.40
N MET A 358 -4.43 -3.69 -12.21
CA MET A 358 -3.84 -3.19 -10.95
C MET A 358 -2.37 -3.63 -10.84
N ALA A 359 -2.07 -4.89 -11.11
CA ALA A 359 -0.67 -5.37 -11.12
C ALA A 359 0.16 -4.63 -12.18
N ARG A 360 -0.38 -4.36 -13.38
CA ARG A 360 0.31 -3.64 -14.45
C ARG A 360 0.71 -2.22 -14.04
N ILE A 361 -0.21 -1.45 -13.52
CA ILE A 361 0.06 -0.04 -13.15
C ILE A 361 0.99 0.10 -11.96
N TRP A 362 1.24 -0.95 -11.20
CA TRP A 362 2.20 -0.96 -10.10
C TRP A 362 3.62 -1.38 -10.51
N LYS A 363 3.84 -1.76 -11.77
CA LYS A 363 5.16 -2.16 -12.30
C LYS A 363 6.16 -1.01 -12.37
N GLY A 364 5.69 0.23 -12.46
CA GLY A 364 6.53 1.43 -12.51
C GLY A 364 5.94 2.58 -11.71
N GLY A 365 6.76 3.54 -11.31
CA GLY A 365 6.33 4.77 -10.66
C GLY A 365 5.63 4.57 -9.33
N CYS A 366 5.90 3.50 -8.60
CA CYS A 366 5.32 3.28 -7.28
C CYS A 366 6.32 2.60 -6.32
N ILE A 367 6.01 2.65 -5.03
CA ILE A 367 6.89 2.12 -3.98
C ILE A 367 6.96 0.59 -3.99
N ILE A 368 5.91 -0.09 -4.43
CA ILE A 368 5.84 -1.56 -4.48
C ILE A 368 6.23 -2.13 -5.85
N ARG A 369 6.84 -1.33 -6.76
CA ARG A 369 7.31 -1.85 -8.05
C ARG A 369 8.26 -3.03 -7.85
N ALA A 370 7.96 -4.14 -8.54
CA ALA A 370 8.69 -5.38 -8.40
C ALA A 370 8.58 -6.24 -9.66
N GLY A 371 9.62 -7.02 -9.96
CA GLY A 371 9.65 -7.91 -11.12
C GLY A 371 8.50 -8.93 -11.12
N PHE A 372 8.16 -9.47 -9.96
CA PHE A 372 7.10 -10.49 -9.86
C PHE A 372 5.67 -9.97 -10.10
N LEU A 373 5.44 -8.66 -10.23
CA LEU A 373 4.14 -8.10 -10.66
C LEU A 373 3.75 -8.57 -12.07
N ASN A 374 4.73 -8.89 -12.93
CA ASN A 374 4.46 -9.54 -14.21
C ASN A 374 3.75 -10.89 -14.05
N LYS A 375 4.17 -11.67 -13.06
CA LYS A 375 3.58 -12.98 -12.73
C LYS A 375 2.17 -12.83 -12.15
N ILE A 376 1.94 -11.79 -11.34
CA ILE A 376 0.60 -11.47 -10.80
C ILE A 376 -0.33 -11.06 -11.94
N LYS A 377 0.12 -10.15 -12.81
CA LYS A 377 -0.65 -9.74 -14.00
C LYS A 377 -1.04 -10.96 -14.82
N LYS A 378 -0.08 -11.80 -15.18
CA LYS A 378 -0.31 -13.03 -15.95
C LYS A 378 -1.35 -13.93 -15.29
N ALA A 379 -1.27 -14.14 -13.97
CA ALA A 379 -2.21 -15.00 -13.25
C ALA A 379 -3.65 -14.51 -13.34
N PHE A 380 -3.89 -13.19 -13.24
CA PHE A 380 -5.22 -12.62 -13.37
C PHE A 380 -5.68 -12.43 -14.82
N ASP A 381 -4.78 -12.25 -15.79
CA ASP A 381 -5.13 -12.24 -17.20
C ASP A 381 -5.57 -13.63 -17.69
N GLU A 382 -4.88 -14.69 -17.22
CA GLU A 382 -5.25 -16.08 -17.53
C GLU A 382 -6.52 -16.54 -16.78
N ASN A 383 -6.75 -16.04 -15.58
CA ASN A 383 -7.94 -16.34 -14.78
C ASN A 383 -8.44 -15.11 -14.00
N PRO A 384 -9.26 -14.26 -14.61
CA PRO A 384 -9.83 -13.08 -13.94
C PRO A 384 -10.66 -13.41 -12.69
N ALA A 385 -11.17 -14.64 -12.59
CA ALA A 385 -11.94 -15.13 -11.44
C ALA A 385 -11.07 -15.85 -10.39
N LEU A 386 -9.74 -15.79 -10.50
CA LEU A 386 -8.81 -16.41 -9.55
C LEU A 386 -9.11 -15.95 -8.12
N PRO A 387 -9.54 -16.85 -7.23
CA PRO A 387 -9.99 -16.45 -5.90
C PRO A 387 -8.83 -16.00 -4.98
N ASN A 388 -7.61 -16.51 -5.24
CA ASN A 388 -6.42 -16.18 -4.48
C ASN A 388 -5.16 -16.47 -5.29
N LEU A 389 -4.14 -15.62 -5.21
CA LEU A 389 -2.85 -15.83 -5.88
C LEU A 389 -2.15 -17.13 -5.48
N LEU A 390 -2.38 -17.63 -4.26
CA LEU A 390 -1.83 -18.91 -3.79
C LEU A 390 -2.26 -20.10 -4.65
N LEU A 391 -3.35 -19.97 -5.42
CA LEU A 391 -3.85 -21.01 -6.33
C LEU A 391 -3.28 -20.90 -7.75
N ALA A 392 -2.66 -19.77 -8.11
CA ALA A 392 -2.01 -19.64 -9.40
C ALA A 392 -0.83 -20.62 -9.51
N PRO A 393 -0.70 -21.38 -10.62
CA PRO A 393 0.24 -22.51 -10.71
C PRO A 393 1.67 -22.15 -10.33
N GLU A 394 2.17 -21.01 -10.79
CA GLU A 394 3.53 -20.56 -10.54
C GLU A 394 3.76 -20.21 -9.07
N PHE A 395 2.86 -19.45 -8.44
CA PHE A 395 2.98 -19.09 -7.02
C PHE A 395 2.80 -20.30 -6.10
N LYS A 396 1.84 -21.16 -6.43
CA LYS A 396 1.64 -22.42 -5.71
C LYS A 396 2.92 -23.25 -5.69
N GLN A 397 3.53 -23.50 -6.87
CA GLN A 397 4.74 -24.32 -6.96
C GLN A 397 5.89 -23.66 -6.20
N THR A 398 6.08 -22.35 -6.37
CA THR A 398 7.10 -21.58 -5.64
C THR A 398 7.04 -21.77 -4.13
N ILE A 399 5.83 -21.70 -3.54
CA ILE A 399 5.68 -21.87 -2.10
C ILE A 399 5.90 -23.34 -1.70
N LEU A 400 5.41 -24.29 -2.48
CA LEU A 400 5.61 -25.71 -2.18
C LEU A 400 7.10 -26.07 -2.13
N ASP A 401 7.90 -25.52 -3.03
CA ASP A 401 9.34 -25.79 -3.10
C ASP A 401 10.11 -25.13 -1.95
N ARG A 402 9.62 -24.02 -1.41
CA ARG A 402 10.35 -23.17 -0.42
C ARG A 402 9.79 -23.22 1.01
N GLN A 403 8.61 -23.80 1.23
CA GLN A 403 7.95 -23.77 2.55
C GLN A 403 8.78 -24.43 3.67
N ALA A 404 9.65 -25.39 3.36
CA ALA A 404 10.50 -26.02 4.37
C ALA A 404 11.51 -25.02 4.94
N ALA A 405 12.19 -24.25 4.07
CA ALA A 405 13.09 -23.18 4.46
C ALA A 405 12.36 -22.07 5.24
N TRP A 406 11.18 -21.69 4.78
CA TRP A 406 10.34 -20.70 5.44
C TRP A 406 9.98 -21.09 6.89
N ARG A 407 9.58 -22.35 7.10
CA ARG A 407 9.28 -22.87 8.45
C ARG A 407 10.52 -22.88 9.34
N GLU A 408 11.66 -23.28 8.81
CA GLU A 408 12.92 -23.35 9.58
C GLU A 408 13.36 -21.95 10.03
N VAL A 409 13.17 -20.91 9.20
CA VAL A 409 13.44 -19.52 9.58
C VAL A 409 12.58 -19.10 10.78
N ILE A 410 11.28 -19.37 10.75
CA ILE A 410 10.36 -19.01 11.84
C ILE A 410 10.69 -19.80 13.12
N VAL A 411 10.96 -21.09 13.00
CA VAL A 411 11.38 -21.92 14.14
C VAL A 411 12.68 -21.42 14.76
N THR A 412 13.66 -21.08 13.92
CA THR A 412 14.93 -20.51 14.36
C THR A 412 14.73 -19.17 15.07
N ALA A 413 13.94 -18.26 14.48
CA ALA A 413 13.60 -16.98 15.09
C ALA A 413 12.95 -17.14 16.47
N ALA A 414 11.96 -18.04 16.58
CA ALA A 414 11.26 -18.31 17.84
C ALA A 414 12.21 -18.88 18.93
N LYS A 415 13.10 -19.82 18.58
CA LYS A 415 14.10 -20.37 19.51
C LYS A 415 15.09 -19.32 20.03
N LEU A 416 15.38 -18.31 19.21
CA LEU A 416 16.33 -17.26 19.53
C LEU A 416 15.67 -16.00 20.12
N GLY A 417 14.33 -15.98 20.20
CA GLY A 417 13.58 -14.81 20.68
C GLY A 417 13.59 -13.61 19.74
N ILE A 418 13.80 -13.82 18.46
CA ILE A 418 13.75 -12.77 17.43
C ILE A 418 12.30 -12.67 16.92
N PRO A 419 11.65 -11.50 17.02
CA PRO A 419 10.27 -11.35 16.59
C PRO A 419 10.17 -11.28 15.06
N VAL A 420 9.34 -12.14 14.48
CA VAL A 420 9.06 -12.18 13.03
C VAL A 420 7.55 -12.25 12.78
N PRO A 421 6.78 -11.23 13.26
CA PRO A 421 5.32 -11.30 13.23
C PRO A 421 4.74 -11.39 11.82
N ALA A 422 5.31 -10.72 10.83
CA ALA A 422 4.81 -10.76 9.46
C ALA A 422 5.16 -12.06 8.75
N PHE A 423 6.36 -12.63 8.95
CA PHE A 423 6.70 -13.99 8.46
C PHE A 423 5.76 -15.05 9.04
N SER A 424 5.56 -15.00 10.37
CA SER A 424 4.68 -15.95 11.07
C SER A 424 3.24 -15.83 10.60
N ALA A 425 2.71 -14.62 10.53
CA ALA A 425 1.34 -14.36 10.06
C ALA A 425 1.13 -14.79 8.59
N SER A 426 2.16 -14.67 7.76
CA SER A 426 2.12 -15.12 6.36
C SER A 426 2.05 -16.65 6.28
N LEU A 427 2.84 -17.36 7.09
CA LEU A 427 2.84 -18.81 7.13
C LEU A 427 1.52 -19.35 7.69
N ASP A 428 1.01 -18.75 8.75
CA ASP A 428 -0.27 -19.11 9.35
C ASP A 428 -1.44 -18.89 8.37
N TYR A 429 -1.39 -17.81 7.58
CA TYR A 429 -2.35 -17.57 6.50
C TYR A 429 -2.29 -18.67 5.45
N PHE A 430 -1.11 -19.01 4.94
CA PHE A 430 -0.91 -20.09 3.98
C PHE A 430 -1.41 -21.42 4.52
N ASP A 431 -1.02 -21.79 5.75
CA ASP A 431 -1.42 -23.04 6.37
C ASP A 431 -2.92 -23.11 6.63
N SER A 432 -3.54 -22.02 7.06
CA SER A 432 -4.98 -21.95 7.25
C SER A 432 -5.74 -22.04 5.92
N TYR A 433 -5.26 -21.35 4.89
CA TYR A 433 -5.91 -21.31 3.57
C TYR A 433 -5.95 -22.70 2.88
N ARG A 434 -4.92 -23.52 3.06
CA ARG A 434 -4.80 -24.85 2.45
C ARG A 434 -5.40 -26.00 3.24
N ARG A 435 -5.95 -25.75 4.44
CA ARG A 435 -6.56 -26.80 5.28
C ARG A 435 -8.05 -26.93 4.99
N ASP A 436 -8.49 -28.17 4.81
CA ASP A 436 -9.91 -28.52 4.63
C ASP A 436 -10.74 -28.33 5.90
N ARG A 437 -10.08 -28.43 7.08
CA ARG A 437 -10.73 -28.30 8.38
C ARG A 437 -9.91 -27.46 9.34
N LEU A 438 -10.53 -26.42 9.86
CA LEU A 438 -9.95 -25.48 10.83
C LEU A 438 -10.54 -25.71 12.23
N PRO A 439 -9.85 -25.27 13.30
CA PRO A 439 -10.31 -25.46 14.69
C PRO A 439 -11.52 -24.57 15.07
N GLN A 440 -12.03 -23.75 14.15
CA GLN A 440 -13.20 -22.89 14.35
C GLN A 440 -14.50 -23.66 14.58
N ASN A 441 -14.50 -24.98 14.37
CA ASN A 441 -15.57 -25.86 14.80
C ASN A 441 -15.76 -25.82 16.32
N LEU A 442 -14.66 -25.76 17.10
CA LEU A 442 -14.73 -25.59 18.56
C LEU A 442 -15.25 -24.20 18.93
N THR A 443 -14.76 -23.14 18.27
CA THR A 443 -15.26 -21.79 18.50
C THR A 443 -16.75 -21.69 18.26
N GLN A 444 -17.26 -22.32 17.20
CA GLN A 444 -18.68 -22.33 16.90
C GLN A 444 -19.49 -23.15 17.90
N ALA A 445 -18.94 -24.27 18.38
CA ALA A 445 -19.56 -25.05 19.46
C ALA A 445 -19.64 -24.26 20.78
N GLN A 446 -18.57 -23.52 21.12
CA GLN A 446 -18.58 -22.63 22.30
C GLN A 446 -19.64 -21.52 22.16
N ARG A 447 -19.79 -20.90 20.99
CA ARG A 447 -20.83 -19.91 20.73
C ARG A 447 -22.24 -20.49 20.89
N ASP A 448 -22.45 -21.70 20.43
CA ASP A 448 -23.72 -22.40 20.60
C ASP A 448 -23.98 -22.74 22.07
N TYR A 449 -22.93 -23.16 22.79
CA TYR A 449 -23.02 -23.51 24.21
C TYR A 449 -23.47 -22.33 25.08
N PHE A 450 -22.85 -21.16 24.95
CA PHE A 450 -23.14 -20.00 25.80
C PHE A 450 -24.26 -19.10 25.30
N GLY A 451 -24.63 -19.18 24.05
CA GLY A 451 -25.55 -18.20 23.46
C GLY A 451 -26.54 -18.75 22.43
N ALA A 452 -26.65 -20.06 22.27
CA ALA A 452 -27.52 -20.69 21.26
C ALA A 452 -27.31 -20.11 19.83
N HIS A 453 -26.05 -19.79 19.48
CA HIS A 453 -25.71 -19.16 18.19
C HIS A 453 -25.81 -20.13 17.02
N THR A 454 -26.24 -21.36 17.27
CA THR A 454 -26.44 -22.42 16.27
C THR A 454 -25.17 -22.81 15.53
N TYR A 455 -25.20 -23.92 14.81
CA TYR A 455 -24.11 -24.40 13.98
C TYR A 455 -24.63 -25.21 12.79
N LYS A 456 -23.82 -25.35 11.75
CA LYS A 456 -24.03 -26.28 10.65
C LYS A 456 -23.22 -27.55 10.89
N ARG A 457 -23.72 -28.68 10.39
CA ARG A 457 -23.03 -29.98 10.46
C ARG A 457 -22.39 -30.32 9.14
N THR A 458 -21.36 -31.18 9.17
CA THR A 458 -20.66 -31.67 7.97
C THR A 458 -21.35 -32.89 7.35
N ASP A 459 -22.22 -33.56 8.11
CA ASP A 459 -22.87 -34.84 7.74
C ASP A 459 -24.34 -34.69 7.36
N LYS A 460 -24.94 -33.53 7.56
CA LYS A 460 -26.32 -33.23 7.15
C LYS A 460 -26.60 -31.75 7.05
N GLU A 461 -27.51 -31.40 6.18
CA GLU A 461 -27.96 -30.02 5.97
C GLU A 461 -28.81 -29.51 7.14
N GLY A 462 -28.88 -28.20 7.27
CA GLY A 462 -29.68 -27.51 8.28
C GLY A 462 -28.86 -26.69 9.27
N THR A 463 -29.56 -26.03 10.17
CA THR A 463 -29.00 -25.26 11.28
C THR A 463 -29.42 -25.92 12.58
N PHE A 464 -28.46 -26.14 13.47
CA PHE A 464 -28.65 -26.93 14.69
C PHE A 464 -28.29 -26.11 15.90
N HIS A 465 -28.95 -26.44 17.03
CA HIS A 465 -28.60 -26.03 18.37
C HIS A 465 -28.57 -27.28 19.25
N THR A 466 -27.69 -27.32 20.23
CA THR A 466 -27.59 -28.38 21.21
C THR A 466 -27.81 -27.81 22.60
N GLU A 467 -28.73 -28.43 23.37
CA GLU A 467 -28.82 -28.18 24.81
C GLU A 467 -27.66 -28.88 25.50
N TRP A 468 -26.51 -28.20 25.58
CA TRP A 468 -25.26 -28.72 26.13
C TRP A 468 -25.37 -29.04 27.63
N VAL A 469 -26.19 -28.26 28.36
CA VAL A 469 -26.50 -28.49 29.77
C VAL A 469 -28.02 -28.51 29.89
N PRO A 470 -28.63 -29.59 30.45
CA PRO A 470 -30.06 -29.63 30.68
C PRO A 470 -30.49 -28.48 31.58
N ILE A 471 -31.45 -27.66 31.13
CA ILE A 471 -31.93 -26.46 31.84
C ILE A 471 -32.49 -26.81 33.24
N ALA A 472 -32.91 -28.06 33.47
CA ALA A 472 -33.44 -28.54 34.76
C ALA A 472 -32.40 -28.56 35.88
N GLU A 473 -31.09 -28.63 35.58
CA GLU A 473 -30.01 -28.65 36.59
C GLU A 473 -29.50 -27.27 36.98
N ALA A 474 -29.77 -26.24 36.17
CA ALA A 474 -29.34 -24.86 36.42
C ALA A 474 -30.21 -24.12 37.47
N LYS A 475 -31.24 -24.76 38.06
CA LYS A 475 -32.16 -24.18 39.07
C LYS A 475 -32.01 -24.78 40.44
N LYS A 476 -30.86 -25.35 40.78
CA LYS A 476 -30.58 -25.74 42.18
C LYS A 476 -29.51 -24.88 42.82
#